data_2840b79f6001843b6e53575e8e9fe1b3
#
_entry.id   2840b79f6001843b6e53575e8e9fe1b3
#
_cell.length_a   1.000
_cell.length_b   1.000
_cell.length_c   1.000
_cell.angle_alpha   90.00
_cell.angle_beta   90.00
_cell.angle_gamma   90.00
#
_symmetry.space_group_name_H-M   'P 1'
#
loop_
_entity.id
_entity.type
_entity.pdbx_description
1 polymer ?
#
loop_
_entity_poly.entity_id
_entity_poly.type
_entity_poly.pdbx_seq_one_letter_code
_entity_poly.pdbx_strand_id
1 'polypeptide(L)'
;GEPFFQEFVDPEAAATLEVVEFDEDQAAAMPFQVTNRDGLWTIPSHNDYPADGRERLSNISADIISLVKEDFRSDNIADHESLGVIDPTDLAATSLVGRGTRITVKDATDETLADLIVGNRVENRPGLRFVRVPDQKRVYTARFEAEITTAFEDWIEQNLLEVDRDQIQQIVLNEYQVDET
;
A
#
# COMPACT_ATOMS: atom_id res chain seq x y z
N GLY A 1 -3.24 17.01 17.25
CA GLY A 1 -4.23 15.99 17.00
C GLY A 1 -3.90 14.66 17.65
N GLU A 2 -4.90 13.84 17.80
CA GLU A 2 -4.77 12.50 18.35
C GLU A 2 -4.24 11.54 17.27
N PRO A 3 -3.27 10.66 17.61
CA PRO A 3 -2.83 9.63 16.65
C PRO A 3 -3.97 8.68 16.26
N PHE A 4 -3.98 8.23 14.99
CA PHE A 4 -4.95 7.23 14.54
C PHE A 4 -4.70 5.85 15.17
N PHE A 5 -3.44 5.45 15.27
CA PHE A 5 -3.05 4.10 15.72
C PHE A 5 -2.05 4.22 16.88
N GLN A 6 -2.58 4.38 18.09
CA GLN A 6 -1.77 4.67 19.28
C GLN A 6 -0.86 3.51 19.69
N GLU A 7 -1.25 2.28 19.38
CA GLU A 7 -0.47 1.10 19.73
C GLU A 7 0.60 0.75 18.70
N PHE A 8 0.52 1.31 17.50
CA PHE A 8 1.52 1.11 16.47
C PHE A 8 2.64 2.14 16.64
N VAL A 9 3.74 1.72 17.26
CA VAL A 9 4.84 2.62 17.65
C VAL A 9 6.19 2.26 17.01
N ASP A 10 6.35 1.03 16.53
CA ASP A 10 7.60 0.53 15.97
C ASP A 10 7.42 0.21 14.49
N PRO A 11 8.03 1.00 13.57
CA PRO A 11 7.93 0.72 12.13
C PRO A 11 8.50 -0.65 11.73
N GLU A 12 9.47 -1.16 12.48
CA GLU A 12 10.09 -2.46 12.19
C GLU A 12 9.21 -3.64 12.60
N ALA A 13 8.13 -3.42 13.34
CA ALA A 13 7.18 -4.47 13.69
C ALA A 13 6.32 -4.90 12.49
N ALA A 14 6.23 -4.09 11.45
CA ALA A 14 5.43 -4.38 10.27
C ALA A 14 6.04 -5.54 9.47
N ALA A 15 5.25 -6.57 9.23
CA ALA A 15 5.63 -7.75 8.45
C ALA A 15 4.79 -7.95 7.19
N THR A 16 3.62 -7.34 7.12
CA THR A 16 2.74 -7.44 5.96
C THR A 16 2.11 -6.08 5.67
N LEU A 17 2.12 -5.72 4.40
CA LEU A 17 1.36 -4.59 3.87
C LEU A 17 0.35 -5.12 2.87
N GLU A 18 -0.92 -4.80 3.06
CA GLU A 18 -1.98 -5.02 2.09
C GLU A 18 -2.51 -3.67 1.61
N VAL A 19 -2.61 -3.50 0.30
CA VAL A 19 -3.20 -2.31 -0.31
C VAL A 19 -4.31 -2.77 -1.24
N VAL A 20 -5.52 -2.23 -1.06
CA VAL A 20 -6.63 -2.52 -1.95
C VAL A 20 -7.08 -1.22 -2.59
N GLU A 21 -6.97 -1.17 -3.91
CA GLU A 21 -7.52 -0.11 -4.74
C GLU A 21 -8.79 -0.60 -5.42
N PHE A 22 -9.57 0.30 -5.96
CA PHE A 22 -10.79 -0.05 -6.72
C PHE A 22 -10.63 0.43 -8.15
N ASP A 23 -10.79 -0.51 -9.09
CA ASP A 23 -10.80 -0.21 -10.51
C ASP A 23 -12.25 0.04 -10.94
N GLU A 24 -12.55 1.30 -11.26
CA GLU A 24 -13.90 1.71 -11.66
C GLU A 24 -14.30 1.10 -13.01
N ASP A 25 -13.36 0.91 -13.93
CA ASP A 25 -13.63 0.35 -15.26
C ASP A 25 -14.01 -1.13 -15.19
N GLN A 26 -13.34 -1.88 -14.30
CA GLN A 26 -13.63 -3.30 -14.09
C GLN A 26 -14.66 -3.54 -12.98
N ALA A 27 -15.04 -2.49 -12.24
CA ALA A 27 -15.92 -2.56 -11.06
C ALA A 27 -15.42 -3.60 -10.05
N ALA A 28 -14.12 -3.61 -9.78
CA ALA A 28 -13.48 -4.64 -8.96
C ALA A 28 -12.43 -4.07 -8.03
N ALA A 29 -12.35 -4.65 -6.84
CA ALA A 29 -11.26 -4.39 -5.91
C ALA A 29 -9.98 -5.06 -6.43
N MET A 30 -8.86 -4.33 -6.34
CA MET A 30 -7.54 -4.76 -6.83
C MET A 30 -6.60 -4.86 -5.64
N PRO A 31 -6.45 -6.05 -5.03
CA PRO A 31 -5.58 -6.23 -3.88
C PRO A 31 -4.12 -6.40 -4.29
N PHE A 32 -3.23 -5.90 -3.46
CA PHE A 32 -1.78 -6.09 -3.57
C PHE A 32 -1.23 -6.34 -2.16
N GLN A 33 -0.28 -7.27 -2.04
CA GLN A 33 0.30 -7.63 -0.75
C GLN A 33 1.80 -7.87 -0.87
N VAL A 34 2.54 -7.35 0.13
CA VAL A 34 3.94 -7.67 0.37
C VAL A 34 4.03 -8.22 1.77
N THR A 35 4.70 -9.35 1.95
CA THR A 35 4.78 -10.02 3.25
C THR A 35 6.17 -10.57 3.53
N ASN A 36 6.56 -10.54 4.81
CA ASN A 36 7.76 -11.18 5.32
C ASN A 36 7.36 -12.51 5.97
N ARG A 37 7.90 -13.60 5.46
CA ARG A 37 7.75 -14.94 6.06
C ARG A 37 9.13 -15.49 6.33
N ASP A 38 9.42 -15.73 7.61
CA ASP A 38 10.69 -16.33 8.05
C ASP A 38 11.93 -15.55 7.55
N GLY A 39 11.84 -14.23 7.54
CA GLY A 39 12.92 -13.35 7.10
C GLY A 39 12.97 -13.10 5.60
N LEU A 40 12.09 -13.73 4.82
CA LEU A 40 12.01 -13.53 3.37
C LEU A 40 10.82 -12.65 3.01
N TRP A 41 11.11 -11.55 2.33
CA TRP A 41 10.09 -10.65 1.77
C TRP A 41 9.65 -11.18 0.41
N THR A 42 8.34 -11.37 0.24
CA THR A 42 7.77 -11.90 -1.01
C THR A 42 6.49 -11.18 -1.39
N ILE A 43 6.12 -11.32 -2.66
CA ILE A 43 4.87 -10.81 -3.22
C ILE A 43 4.03 -12.03 -3.62
N PRO A 44 3.05 -12.45 -2.78
CA PRO A 44 2.30 -13.68 -3.01
C PRO A 44 1.56 -13.75 -4.35
N SER A 45 1.03 -12.62 -4.82
CA SER A 45 0.31 -12.56 -6.10
C SER A 45 1.20 -12.77 -7.32
N HIS A 46 2.52 -12.72 -7.14
CA HIS A 46 3.53 -12.94 -8.19
C HIS A 46 4.39 -14.16 -7.88
N ASN A 47 3.75 -15.26 -7.49
CA ASN A 47 4.38 -16.55 -7.18
C ASN A 47 5.47 -16.43 -6.10
N ASP A 48 5.19 -15.66 -5.05
CA ASP A 48 6.12 -15.40 -3.97
C ASP A 48 7.48 -14.86 -4.46
N TYR A 49 7.45 -14.01 -5.48
CA TYR A 49 8.67 -13.38 -6.00
C TYR A 49 9.36 -12.59 -4.88
N PRO A 50 10.69 -12.71 -4.75
CA PRO A 50 11.44 -11.98 -3.73
C PRO A 50 11.25 -10.47 -3.85
N ALA A 51 10.95 -9.81 -2.73
CA ALA A 51 10.75 -8.38 -2.67
C ALA A 51 11.84 -7.70 -1.85
N ASP A 52 12.16 -6.46 -2.20
CA ASP A 52 12.94 -5.55 -1.36
C ASP A 52 11.96 -4.67 -0.60
N GLY A 53 11.31 -5.27 0.39
CA GLY A 53 10.20 -4.63 1.09
C GLY A 53 10.56 -3.98 2.41
N ARG A 54 11.70 -4.33 3.01
CA ARG A 54 12.00 -3.91 4.39
C ARG A 54 12.04 -2.40 4.56
N GLU A 55 12.86 -1.72 3.78
CA GLU A 55 13.03 -0.26 3.90
C GLU A 55 11.76 0.47 3.49
N ARG A 56 11.15 0.06 2.37
CA ARG A 56 9.93 0.69 1.87
C ARG A 56 8.78 0.53 2.86
N LEU A 57 8.59 -0.66 3.43
CA LEU A 57 7.54 -0.89 4.41
C LEU A 57 7.81 -0.16 5.73
N SER A 58 9.08 -0.08 6.14
CA SER A 58 9.47 0.68 7.34
C SER A 58 9.15 2.17 7.16
N ASN A 59 9.42 2.74 5.99
CA ASN A 59 9.11 4.15 5.70
C ASN A 59 7.60 4.39 5.66
N ILE A 60 6.84 3.52 5.00
CA ILE A 60 5.37 3.61 4.98
C ILE A 60 4.80 3.50 6.39
N SER A 61 5.33 2.59 7.18
CA SER A 61 4.89 2.39 8.57
C SER A 61 5.18 3.61 9.43
N ALA A 62 6.35 4.23 9.27
CA ALA A 62 6.68 5.48 9.97
C ALA A 62 5.70 6.60 9.62
N ASP A 63 5.33 6.73 8.36
CA ASP A 63 4.34 7.71 7.92
C ASP A 63 2.96 7.43 8.53
N ILE A 64 2.55 6.17 8.59
CA ILE A 64 1.27 5.78 9.22
C ILE A 64 1.29 6.03 10.72
N ILE A 65 2.39 5.72 11.41
CA ILE A 65 2.56 5.98 12.84
C ILE A 65 2.42 7.48 13.14
N SER A 66 2.92 8.32 12.26
CA SER A 66 2.87 9.78 12.42
C SER A 66 1.52 10.40 12.09
N LEU A 67 0.56 9.61 11.56
CA LEU A 67 -0.76 10.13 11.22
C LEU A 67 -1.52 10.59 12.45
N VAL A 68 -1.99 11.83 12.43
CA VAL A 68 -2.83 12.40 13.46
C VAL A 68 -4.14 12.89 12.86
N LYS A 69 -5.20 12.87 13.66
CA LYS A 69 -6.50 13.43 13.28
C LYS A 69 -6.39 14.94 13.33
N GLU A 70 -6.19 15.57 12.15
CA GLU A 70 -6.03 17.02 12.07
C GLU A 70 -7.35 17.72 12.35
N ASP A 71 -8.33 17.53 11.46
CA ASP A 71 -9.65 18.12 11.59
C ASP A 71 -10.73 17.06 11.41
N PHE A 72 -11.79 17.17 12.19
CA PHE A 72 -13.02 16.42 11.96
C PHE A 72 -13.68 16.92 10.66
N ARG A 73 -14.10 15.99 9.81
CA ARG A 73 -14.76 16.35 8.56
C ARG A 73 -16.25 15.98 8.54
N SER A 74 -16.57 14.73 8.85
CA SER A 74 -17.95 14.24 8.80
C SER A 74 -18.10 12.95 9.59
N ASP A 75 -19.28 12.69 10.13
CA ASP A 75 -19.67 11.37 10.66
C ASP A 75 -20.91 10.83 9.97
N ASN A 76 -21.21 11.33 8.77
CA ASN A 76 -22.34 10.91 7.97
C ASN A 76 -21.88 9.98 6.85
N ILE A 77 -22.44 8.76 6.81
CA ILE A 77 -22.12 7.77 5.78
C ILE A 77 -22.39 8.31 4.37
N ALA A 78 -23.41 9.15 4.23
CA ALA A 78 -23.74 9.75 2.94
C ALA A 78 -22.63 10.61 2.35
N ASP A 79 -21.69 11.10 3.17
CA ASP A 79 -20.56 11.90 2.72
C ASP A 79 -19.36 11.06 2.27
N HIS A 80 -19.35 9.76 2.52
CA HIS A 80 -18.20 8.89 2.21
C HIS A 80 -17.87 8.88 0.72
N GLU A 81 -18.88 8.88 -0.14
CA GLU A 81 -18.65 8.89 -1.59
C GLU A 81 -17.95 10.17 -2.06
N SER A 82 -18.44 11.34 -1.67
CA SER A 82 -17.87 12.62 -2.09
C SER A 82 -16.48 12.86 -1.51
N LEU A 83 -16.19 12.28 -0.35
CA LEU A 83 -14.87 12.37 0.28
C LEU A 83 -13.90 11.30 -0.22
N GLY A 84 -14.38 10.33 -0.99
CA GLY A 84 -13.56 9.27 -1.54
C GLY A 84 -13.12 8.23 -0.52
N VAL A 85 -13.91 8.00 0.52
CA VAL A 85 -13.54 7.08 1.61
C VAL A 85 -14.46 5.86 1.73
N ILE A 86 -15.20 5.52 0.68
CA ILE A 86 -15.92 4.24 0.62
C ILE A 86 -14.87 3.13 0.60
N ASP A 87 -15.07 2.10 1.40
CA ASP A 87 -14.19 0.93 1.44
C ASP A 87 -14.16 0.25 0.06
N PRO A 88 -12.97 0.08 -0.56
CA PRO A 88 -12.89 -0.58 -1.87
C PRO A 88 -13.33 -2.03 -1.85
N THR A 89 -13.41 -2.67 -0.67
CA THR A 89 -13.85 -4.06 -0.51
C THR A 89 -15.33 -4.18 -0.13
N ASP A 90 -16.06 -3.07 0.01
CA ASP A 90 -17.45 -3.10 0.42
C ASP A 90 -18.36 -3.58 -0.71
N LEU A 91 -18.86 -4.79 -0.56
CA LEU A 91 -19.76 -5.41 -1.53
C LEU A 91 -21.19 -4.85 -1.47
N ALA A 92 -21.56 -4.22 -0.35
CA ALA A 92 -22.88 -3.62 -0.18
C ALA A 92 -22.98 -2.22 -0.79
N ALA A 93 -21.85 -1.56 -1.04
CA ALA A 93 -21.85 -0.26 -1.68
C ALA A 93 -22.20 -0.41 -3.17
N THR A 94 -23.22 0.33 -3.61
CA THR A 94 -23.68 0.29 -5.01
C THR A 94 -22.92 1.23 -5.92
N SER A 95 -22.25 2.25 -5.35
CA SER A 95 -21.50 3.22 -6.13
C SER A 95 -20.16 2.66 -6.60
N LEU A 96 -19.81 2.91 -7.85
CA LEU A 96 -18.50 2.59 -8.42
C LEU A 96 -17.50 3.71 -8.20
N VAL A 97 -17.97 4.93 -7.89
CA VAL A 97 -17.11 6.09 -7.63
C VAL A 97 -17.00 6.35 -6.13
N GLY A 98 -15.97 7.11 -5.73
CA GLY A 98 -15.79 7.49 -4.34
C GLY A 98 -15.18 6.40 -3.47
N ARG A 99 -14.63 5.33 -4.07
CA ARG A 99 -13.88 4.31 -3.34
C ARG A 99 -12.50 4.82 -2.99
N GLY A 100 -12.11 4.66 -1.74
CA GLY A 100 -10.76 5.00 -1.29
C GLY A 100 -9.78 3.85 -1.49
N THR A 101 -8.54 4.08 -1.06
CA THR A 101 -7.50 3.06 -1.02
C THR A 101 -7.41 2.54 0.41
N ARG A 102 -7.63 1.24 0.60
CA ARG A 102 -7.53 0.62 1.93
C ARG A 102 -6.12 0.10 2.14
N ILE A 103 -5.53 0.48 3.26
CA ILE A 103 -4.16 0.13 3.61
C ILE A 103 -4.21 -0.60 4.95
N THR A 104 -3.69 -1.82 5.00
CA THR A 104 -3.62 -2.64 6.20
C THR A 104 -2.19 -3.05 6.46
N VAL A 105 -1.69 -2.80 7.66
CA VAL A 105 -0.36 -3.22 8.11
C VAL A 105 -0.53 -4.22 9.24
N LYS A 106 0.15 -5.37 9.13
CA LYS A 106 0.11 -6.43 10.12
C LYS A 106 1.51 -6.77 10.61
N ASP A 107 1.61 -7.28 11.83
CA ASP A 107 2.87 -7.76 12.38
C ASP A 107 3.16 -9.22 11.98
N ALA A 108 4.27 -9.77 12.50
CA ALA A 108 4.69 -11.15 12.19
C ALA A 108 3.73 -12.22 12.72
N THR A 109 2.87 -11.88 13.68
CA THR A 109 1.83 -12.78 14.19
C THR A 109 0.49 -12.60 13.50
N ASP A 110 0.44 -11.83 12.42
CA ASP A 110 -0.75 -11.50 11.64
C ASP A 110 -1.74 -10.61 12.41
N GLU A 111 -1.28 -9.94 13.46
CA GLU A 111 -2.07 -8.94 14.17
C GLU A 111 -2.09 -7.62 13.41
N THR A 112 -3.25 -7.00 13.30
CA THR A 112 -3.40 -5.72 12.61
C THR A 112 -2.83 -4.59 13.43
N LEU A 113 -1.83 -3.90 12.90
CA LEU A 113 -1.22 -2.71 13.49
C LEU A 113 -1.91 -1.43 13.07
N ALA A 114 -2.34 -1.37 11.81
CA ALA A 114 -3.05 -0.23 11.24
C ALA A 114 -3.99 -0.69 10.12
N ASP A 115 -5.14 -0.05 10.02
CA ASP A 115 -6.11 -0.31 8.96
C ASP A 115 -6.84 1.00 8.68
N LEU A 116 -6.68 1.54 7.47
CA LEU A 116 -7.21 2.84 7.13
C LEU A 116 -7.64 2.90 5.68
N ILE A 117 -8.57 3.80 5.40
CA ILE A 117 -9.00 4.13 4.04
C ILE A 117 -8.58 5.56 3.77
N VAL A 118 -7.74 5.75 2.75
CA VAL A 118 -7.27 7.07 2.31
C VAL A 118 -8.10 7.50 1.12
N GLY A 119 -8.73 8.65 1.26
CA GLY A 119 -9.63 9.22 0.26
C GLY A 119 -9.02 10.33 -0.56
N ASN A 120 -9.87 11.26 -0.97
CA ASN A 120 -9.49 12.38 -1.83
C ASN A 120 -8.54 13.34 -1.12
N ARG A 121 -7.77 14.07 -1.91
CA ARG A 121 -6.97 15.21 -1.42
C ARG A 121 -7.91 16.32 -0.98
N VAL A 122 -7.53 17.01 0.09
CA VAL A 122 -8.29 18.16 0.57
C VAL A 122 -7.97 19.35 -0.32
N GLU A 123 -9.00 19.97 -0.89
CA GLU A 123 -8.86 21.11 -1.79
C GLU A 123 -8.19 22.30 -1.07
N ASN A 124 -7.22 22.91 -1.72
CA ASN A 124 -6.46 24.06 -1.23
C ASN A 124 -5.64 23.82 0.05
N ARG A 125 -5.44 22.54 0.43
CA ARG A 125 -4.61 22.18 1.59
C ARG A 125 -3.63 21.07 1.21
N PRO A 126 -2.48 21.42 0.61
CA PRO A 126 -1.50 20.43 0.12
C PRO A 126 -1.06 19.46 1.21
N GLY A 127 -0.95 18.18 0.85
CA GLY A 127 -0.53 17.12 1.76
C GLY A 127 -1.62 16.54 2.64
N LEU A 128 -2.80 17.18 2.71
CA LEU A 128 -3.92 16.65 3.49
C LEU A 128 -4.82 15.76 2.64
N ARG A 129 -5.24 14.65 3.24
CA ARG A 129 -6.18 13.68 2.66
C ARG A 129 -7.31 13.43 3.63
N PHE A 130 -8.46 13.01 3.11
CA PHE A 130 -9.53 12.46 3.96
C PHE A 130 -9.17 11.03 4.34
N VAL A 131 -9.32 10.70 5.62
CA VAL A 131 -8.96 9.38 6.15
C VAL A 131 -10.08 8.87 7.05
N ARG A 132 -10.40 7.59 6.89
CA ARG A 132 -11.40 6.90 7.70
C ARG A 132 -10.87 5.53 8.12
N VAL A 133 -11.16 5.14 9.35
CA VAL A 133 -10.94 3.76 9.81
C VAL A 133 -12.11 2.89 9.29
N PRO A 134 -11.85 1.71 8.70
CA PRO A 134 -12.89 0.94 7.98
C PRO A 134 -14.20 0.70 8.74
N ASP A 135 -14.12 0.38 10.03
CA ASP A 135 -15.32 0.08 10.84
C ASP A 135 -15.96 1.30 11.47
N GLN A 136 -15.47 2.50 11.15
CA GLN A 136 -15.94 3.75 11.69
C GLN A 136 -16.52 4.62 10.57
N LYS A 137 -17.61 5.33 10.86
CA LYS A 137 -18.20 6.27 9.90
C LYS A 137 -17.52 7.63 9.88
N ARG A 138 -16.73 7.93 10.92
CA ARG A 138 -16.12 9.24 11.10
C ARG A 138 -14.93 9.45 10.18
N VAL A 139 -14.94 10.59 9.49
CA VAL A 139 -13.88 10.99 8.55
C VAL A 139 -13.11 12.16 9.12
N TYR A 140 -11.80 12.08 9.08
CA TYR A 140 -10.89 13.14 9.47
C TYR A 140 -10.04 13.59 8.28
N THR A 141 -9.45 14.77 8.38
CA THR A 141 -8.31 15.12 7.54
C THR A 141 -7.04 14.69 8.23
N ALA A 142 -6.06 14.27 7.46
CA ALA A 142 -4.75 13.91 7.97
C ALA A 142 -3.69 14.20 6.91
N ARG A 143 -2.49 14.52 7.37
CA ARG A 143 -1.36 14.68 6.45
C ARG A 143 -0.88 13.29 6.03
N PHE A 144 -1.06 12.98 4.76
CA PHE A 144 -0.66 11.72 4.18
C PHE A 144 0.04 11.98 2.86
N GLU A 145 1.36 12.00 2.90
CA GLU A 145 2.21 12.29 1.75
C GLU A 145 2.94 11.05 1.24
N ALA A 146 2.81 9.92 1.93
CA ALA A 146 3.39 8.66 1.51
C ALA A 146 2.82 8.23 0.15
N GLU A 147 3.70 7.86 -0.78
CA GLU A 147 3.30 7.24 -2.03
C GLU A 147 3.34 5.72 -1.84
N ILE A 148 2.15 5.12 -1.77
CA ILE A 148 2.02 3.68 -1.64
C ILE A 148 1.71 3.11 -3.01
N THR A 149 2.74 2.50 -3.59
CA THR A 149 2.63 1.88 -4.91
C THR A 149 2.14 0.45 -4.80
N THR A 150 1.32 0.03 -5.76
CA THR A 150 0.92 -1.36 -5.97
C THR A 150 1.59 -1.97 -7.21
N ALA A 151 2.51 -1.24 -7.81
CA ALA A 151 3.26 -1.73 -8.96
C ALA A 151 4.33 -2.72 -8.51
N PHE A 152 4.27 -3.92 -9.07
CA PHE A 152 5.21 -5.01 -8.75
C PHE A 152 6.67 -4.55 -8.87
N GLU A 153 7.01 -3.81 -9.92
CA GLU A 153 8.37 -3.35 -10.22
C GLU A 153 8.97 -2.48 -9.11
N ASP A 154 8.13 -1.74 -8.40
CA ASP A 154 8.58 -0.86 -7.33
C ASP A 154 8.97 -1.61 -6.06
N TRP A 155 8.52 -2.87 -5.92
CA TRP A 155 8.75 -3.69 -4.74
C TRP A 155 9.82 -4.74 -4.90
N ILE A 156 10.38 -4.90 -6.10
CA ILE A 156 11.45 -5.87 -6.33
C ILE A 156 12.80 -5.19 -6.27
N GLU A 157 13.85 -5.97 -5.97
CA GLU A 157 15.19 -5.46 -5.89
C GLU A 157 15.72 -5.18 -7.29
N GLN A 158 15.90 -3.90 -7.63
CA GLN A 158 16.33 -3.45 -8.94
C GLN A 158 17.71 -4.02 -9.31
N ASN A 159 18.59 -4.16 -8.32
CA ASN A 159 19.93 -4.71 -8.54
C ASN A 159 19.89 -6.17 -8.98
N LEU A 160 18.96 -6.98 -8.50
CA LEU A 160 18.78 -8.36 -8.94
C LEU A 160 18.40 -8.44 -10.42
N LEU A 161 17.51 -7.57 -10.88
CA LEU A 161 17.11 -7.50 -12.29
C LEU A 161 18.27 -7.13 -13.19
N GLU A 162 19.10 -6.18 -12.79
CA GLU A 162 20.27 -5.77 -13.56
C GLU A 162 21.30 -6.90 -13.67
N VAL A 163 21.56 -7.60 -12.56
CA VAL A 163 22.46 -8.75 -12.55
C VAL A 163 21.99 -9.86 -13.48
N ASP A 164 20.70 -10.18 -13.44
CA ASP A 164 20.11 -11.20 -14.32
C ASP A 164 20.22 -10.82 -15.79
N ARG A 165 19.97 -9.57 -16.14
CA ARG A 165 20.15 -9.06 -17.50
C ARG A 165 21.59 -9.17 -17.97
N ASP A 166 22.54 -8.78 -17.14
CA ASP A 166 23.96 -8.85 -17.46
C ASP A 166 24.43 -10.29 -17.67
N GLN A 167 23.95 -11.23 -16.85
CA GLN A 167 24.23 -12.65 -17.01
C GLN A 167 23.70 -13.21 -18.32
N ILE A 168 22.49 -12.84 -18.71
CA ILE A 168 21.87 -13.25 -19.97
C ILE A 168 22.67 -12.70 -21.15
N GLN A 169 23.09 -11.45 -21.12
CA GLN A 169 23.91 -10.84 -22.16
C GLN A 169 25.27 -11.54 -22.31
N GLN A 170 25.92 -11.90 -21.22
CA GLN A 170 27.19 -12.63 -21.24
C GLN A 170 27.04 -14.02 -21.85
N ILE A 171 25.97 -14.74 -21.56
CA ILE A 171 25.71 -16.05 -22.16
C ILE A 171 25.55 -15.93 -23.67
N VAL A 172 24.77 -14.95 -24.14
CA VAL A 172 24.58 -14.71 -25.59
C VAL A 172 25.91 -14.37 -26.28
N LEU A 173 26.73 -13.53 -25.66
CA LEU A 173 28.04 -13.18 -26.22
C LEU A 173 28.97 -14.39 -26.29
N ASN A 174 29.00 -15.26 -25.30
CA ASN A 174 29.82 -16.47 -25.28
C ASN A 174 29.43 -17.47 -26.38
N GLU A 175 28.12 -17.66 -26.61
CA GLU A 175 27.62 -18.49 -27.70
C GLU A 175 28.02 -17.93 -29.05
N TYR A 176 27.96 -16.63 -29.24
CA TYR A 176 28.36 -15.95 -30.45
C TYR A 176 29.85 -16.13 -30.77
N GLN A 177 30.73 -16.09 -29.74
CA GLN A 177 32.13 -16.30 -29.88
C GLN A 177 32.48 -17.74 -30.28
N VAL A 178 31.75 -18.72 -29.82
CA VAL A 178 31.97 -20.14 -30.16
C VAL A 178 31.64 -20.40 -31.63
N ASP A 179 30.62 -19.73 -32.18
CA ASP A 179 30.21 -19.89 -33.57
C ASP A 179 31.22 -19.28 -34.59
N GLU A 180 32.12 -18.40 -34.15
CA GLU A 180 33.12 -17.78 -34.99
C GLU A 180 34.42 -18.64 -35.15
N THR A 181 34.56 -19.74 -34.41
CA THR A 181 35.70 -20.66 -34.50
C THR A 181 35.34 -21.92 -35.25
#